data_8f381d3748e700993f64834a3a851f49
#
_entry.id   8f381d3748e700993f64834a3a851f49
#
_cell.length_a   1.000
_cell.length_b   1.000
_cell.length_c   1.000
_cell.angle_alpha   90.00
_cell.angle_beta   90.00
_cell.angle_gamma   90.00
#
_symmetry.space_group_name_H-M   'P 1'
#
loop_
_entity.id
_entity.type
_entity.pdbx_description
1 polymer ?
#
loop_
_entity_poly.entity_id
_entity_poly.type
_entity_poly.pdbx_seq_one_letter_code
_entity_poly.pdbx_strand_id
1 'polypeptide(L)'
;MTTFRIAPTVADAFPDTLIALVTATGMRGREPWPETTDALRGLEQQLSEGTWQPADETDPRIEAWHTAYRSFGTNPRRIRPSVDALGRRFAKKGTLPRVNPAVDSYNAVSVHHGLPAGAFDLAHVAGDVDIRYADGSEEFTPLGEPDTVEITKPGEIIYADTTGVLTRHWNHRDAHRTRVTEDSTHVVFALETLHATRDGHLLEAAALALQGLLDAHAERTAVHYLGPGRLPVTV
;
A
#
# COMPACT_ATOMS: atom_id res chain seq x y z
N MET A 1 -9.03 -12.38 13.76
CA MET A 1 -9.20 -10.92 13.76
C MET A 1 -7.85 -10.29 14.00
N THR A 2 -7.47 -9.33 13.19
CA THR A 2 -6.19 -8.63 13.24
C THR A 2 -6.45 -7.14 13.49
N THR A 3 -5.75 -6.53 14.45
CA THR A 3 -5.90 -5.12 14.77
C THR A 3 -4.70 -4.33 14.24
N PHE A 4 -4.97 -3.30 13.46
CA PHE A 4 -3.97 -2.36 12.97
C PHE A 4 -3.91 -1.13 13.85
N ARG A 5 -2.69 -0.68 14.18
CA ARG A 5 -2.46 0.53 14.99
C ARG A 5 -1.19 1.26 14.56
N ILE A 6 -1.18 2.55 14.79
CA ILE A 6 0.00 3.39 14.64
C ILE A 6 0.61 3.60 16.02
N ALA A 7 1.89 3.27 16.17
CA ALA A 7 2.61 3.51 17.42
C ALA A 7 2.63 5.01 17.77
N PRO A 8 2.52 5.39 19.04
CA PRO A 8 2.48 6.80 19.47
C PRO A 8 3.63 7.63 18.89
N THR A 9 4.84 7.09 18.86
CA THR A 9 6.02 7.77 18.32
C THR A 9 5.93 8.08 16.82
N VAL A 10 5.25 7.25 16.02
CA VAL A 10 4.98 7.52 14.61
C VAL A 10 3.82 8.50 14.48
N ALA A 11 2.76 8.35 15.30
CA ALA A 11 1.63 9.27 15.32
C ALA A 11 2.06 10.71 15.67
N ASP A 12 2.97 10.87 16.64
CA ASP A 12 3.51 12.18 17.04
C ASP A 12 4.37 12.81 15.94
N ALA A 13 5.15 12.00 15.21
CA ALA A 13 6.00 12.46 14.12
C ALA A 13 5.20 12.82 12.85
N PHE A 14 4.07 12.16 12.63
CA PHE A 14 3.21 12.32 11.45
C PHE A 14 1.74 12.50 11.85
N PRO A 15 1.40 13.61 12.51
CA PRO A 15 0.08 13.78 13.16
C PRO A 15 -1.09 13.91 12.18
N ASP A 16 -0.85 14.21 10.91
CA ASP A 16 -1.85 14.34 9.85
C ASP A 16 -1.91 13.11 8.91
N THR A 17 -1.30 12.00 9.33
CA THR A 17 -1.36 10.74 8.58
C THR A 17 -2.77 10.12 8.64
N LEU A 18 -3.23 9.61 7.50
CA LEU A 18 -4.45 8.80 7.40
C LEU A 18 -4.22 7.62 6.48
N ILE A 19 -4.68 6.46 6.92
CA ILE A 19 -4.59 5.19 6.20
C ILE A 19 -6.02 4.67 6.01
N ALA A 20 -6.40 4.40 4.78
CA ALA A 20 -7.62 3.67 4.47
C ALA A 20 -7.28 2.17 4.38
N LEU A 21 -7.91 1.37 5.21
CA LEU A 21 -7.84 -0.08 5.19
C LEU A 21 -9.10 -0.61 4.49
N VAL A 22 -8.93 -1.08 3.25
CA VAL A 22 -10.01 -1.73 2.49
C VAL A 22 -9.88 -3.23 2.70
N THR A 23 -10.91 -3.87 3.23
CA THR A 23 -10.91 -5.32 3.46
C THR A 23 -11.75 -6.03 2.42
N ALA A 24 -11.32 -7.23 2.01
CA ALA A 24 -12.08 -8.15 1.18
C ALA A 24 -12.08 -9.55 1.79
N THR A 25 -13.25 -10.12 1.98
CA THR A 25 -13.44 -11.48 2.52
C THR A 25 -14.16 -12.34 1.48
N GLY A 26 -13.77 -13.62 1.38
CA GLY A 26 -14.29 -14.53 0.35
C GLY A 26 -13.89 -14.11 -1.05
N MET A 27 -12.67 -13.58 -1.21
CA MET A 27 -12.16 -13.08 -2.50
C MET A 27 -11.90 -14.25 -3.46
N ARG A 28 -12.28 -14.06 -4.74
CA ARG A 28 -12.16 -15.04 -5.83
C ARG A 28 -11.07 -14.63 -6.82
N GLY A 29 -9.82 -14.68 -6.38
CA GLY A 29 -8.67 -14.18 -7.14
C GLY A 29 -8.31 -14.97 -8.40
N ARG A 30 -8.82 -16.20 -8.56
CA ARG A 30 -8.61 -17.03 -9.77
C ARG A 30 -9.57 -16.71 -10.92
N GLU A 31 -10.65 -15.98 -10.64
CA GLU A 31 -11.60 -15.56 -11.66
C GLU A 31 -11.05 -14.37 -12.46
N PRO A 32 -11.49 -14.15 -13.70
CA PRO A 32 -11.20 -12.90 -14.41
C PRO A 32 -11.89 -11.71 -13.76
N TRP A 33 -11.16 -10.58 -13.65
CA TRP A 33 -11.68 -9.30 -13.15
C TRP A 33 -11.70 -8.29 -14.32
N PRO A 34 -12.78 -8.25 -15.12
CA PRO A 34 -12.85 -7.40 -16.29
C PRO A 34 -12.78 -5.90 -15.92
N GLU A 35 -13.38 -5.50 -14.79
CA GLU A 35 -13.36 -4.11 -14.33
C GLU A 35 -11.94 -3.64 -14.05
N THR A 36 -11.11 -4.47 -13.42
CA THR A 36 -9.69 -4.20 -13.18
C THR A 36 -8.90 -4.12 -14.48
N THR A 37 -9.19 -5.05 -15.41
CA THR A 37 -8.56 -5.05 -16.74
C THR A 37 -8.88 -3.77 -17.51
N ASP A 38 -10.13 -3.32 -17.45
CA ASP A 38 -10.61 -2.10 -18.13
C ASP A 38 -10.05 -0.84 -17.47
N ALA A 39 -9.95 -0.81 -16.12
CA ALA A 39 -9.31 0.29 -15.40
C ALA A 39 -7.83 0.45 -15.81
N LEU A 40 -7.09 -0.64 -15.87
CA LEU A 40 -5.68 -0.63 -16.31
C LEU A 40 -5.54 -0.18 -17.76
N ARG A 41 -6.38 -0.72 -18.66
CA ARG A 41 -6.38 -0.34 -20.07
C ARG A 41 -6.71 1.13 -20.26
N GLY A 42 -7.68 1.66 -19.49
CA GLY A 42 -8.04 3.08 -19.50
C GLY A 42 -6.88 3.99 -19.10
N LEU A 43 -6.13 3.63 -18.05
CA LEU A 43 -4.93 4.37 -17.63
C LEU A 43 -3.83 4.34 -18.70
N GLU A 44 -3.58 3.17 -19.29
CA GLU A 44 -2.59 3.00 -20.36
C GLU A 44 -2.94 3.83 -21.61
N GLN A 45 -4.22 3.87 -21.96
CA GLN A 45 -4.73 4.70 -23.05
C GLN A 45 -4.53 6.20 -22.74
N GLN A 46 -4.98 6.68 -21.57
CA GLN A 46 -4.83 8.08 -21.18
C GLN A 46 -3.37 8.53 -21.15
N LEU A 47 -2.45 7.67 -20.66
CA LEU A 47 -1.04 7.96 -20.70
C LEU A 47 -0.51 8.07 -22.14
N SER A 48 -0.91 7.15 -23.03
CA SER A 48 -0.48 7.14 -24.44
C SER A 48 -1.01 8.34 -25.23
N GLU A 49 -2.20 8.82 -24.89
CA GLU A 49 -2.84 10.01 -25.48
C GLU A 49 -2.33 11.32 -24.86
N GLY A 50 -1.56 11.26 -23.77
CA GLY A 50 -1.07 12.43 -23.04
C GLY A 50 -2.16 13.23 -22.31
N THR A 51 -3.34 12.63 -22.11
CA THR A 51 -4.47 13.26 -21.40
C THR A 51 -4.36 13.15 -19.89
N TRP A 52 -3.54 12.24 -19.40
CA TRP A 52 -3.23 12.04 -17.99
C TRP A 52 -1.80 11.51 -17.83
N GLN A 53 -1.18 11.81 -16.69
CA GLN A 53 0.14 11.29 -16.31
C GLN A 53 0.17 10.92 -14.82
N PRO A 54 0.94 9.88 -14.43
CA PRO A 54 1.13 9.55 -13.02
C PRO A 54 1.86 10.67 -12.28
N ALA A 55 1.59 10.81 -10.98
CA ALA A 55 2.29 11.73 -10.10
C ALA A 55 3.80 11.45 -10.13
N ASP A 56 4.60 12.51 -10.23
CA ASP A 56 6.06 12.44 -10.24
C ASP A 56 6.66 13.19 -9.03
N GLU A 57 7.99 13.35 -9.01
CA GLU A 57 8.71 14.01 -7.91
C GLU A 57 8.36 15.49 -7.72
N THR A 58 7.66 16.14 -8.66
CA THR A 58 7.17 17.51 -8.52
C THR A 58 5.77 17.57 -7.88
N ASP A 59 5.09 16.44 -7.78
CA ASP A 59 3.80 16.36 -7.11
C ASP A 59 3.97 16.48 -5.59
N PRO A 60 3.19 17.36 -4.92
CA PRO A 60 3.29 17.57 -3.49
C PRO A 60 3.06 16.30 -2.64
N ARG A 61 2.31 15.33 -3.15
CA ARG A 61 2.09 14.03 -2.48
C ARG A 61 3.36 13.19 -2.49
N ILE A 62 4.06 13.12 -3.61
CA ILE A 62 5.34 12.40 -3.76
C ILE A 62 6.42 13.07 -2.91
N GLU A 63 6.54 14.41 -2.96
CA GLU A 63 7.54 15.13 -2.16
C GLU A 63 7.28 15.01 -0.65
N ALA A 64 6.02 14.93 -0.22
CA ALA A 64 5.68 14.66 1.18
C ALA A 64 6.27 13.31 1.64
N TRP A 65 6.10 12.25 0.84
CA TRP A 65 6.70 10.94 1.11
C TRP A 65 8.22 10.97 1.08
N HIS A 66 8.82 11.70 0.13
CA HIS A 66 10.28 11.86 0.08
C HIS A 66 10.80 12.57 1.34
N THR A 67 10.07 13.57 1.83
CA THR A 67 10.42 14.27 3.08
C THR A 67 10.30 13.36 4.29
N ALA A 68 9.21 12.59 4.39
CA ALA A 68 9.04 11.60 5.45
C ALA A 68 10.16 10.55 5.45
N TYR A 69 10.52 10.02 4.28
CA TYR A 69 11.62 9.06 4.17
C TYR A 69 12.96 9.63 4.65
N ARG A 70 13.28 10.88 4.30
CA ARG A 70 14.50 11.55 4.79
C ARG A 70 14.47 11.72 6.31
N SER A 71 13.30 12.01 6.90
CA SER A 71 13.18 12.24 8.35
C SER A 71 13.49 11.01 9.19
N PHE A 72 13.21 9.81 8.68
CA PHE A 72 13.60 8.55 9.33
C PHE A 72 14.84 7.88 8.69
N GLY A 73 15.70 8.67 8.04
CA GLY A 73 17.04 8.24 7.59
C GLY A 73 17.06 7.42 6.30
N THR A 74 15.97 7.37 5.55
CA THR A 74 15.89 6.67 4.26
C THR A 74 16.10 7.63 3.10
N ASN A 75 17.00 7.28 2.17
CA ASN A 75 17.19 8.06 0.94
C ASN A 75 16.12 7.70 -0.11
N PRO A 76 15.13 8.58 -0.40
CA PRO A 76 14.01 8.26 -1.29
C PRO A 76 14.41 8.12 -2.77
N ARG A 77 15.63 8.52 -3.17
CA ARG A 77 16.13 8.29 -4.53
C ARG A 77 16.64 6.86 -4.73
N ARG A 78 17.01 6.17 -3.64
CA ARG A 78 17.48 4.77 -3.66
C ARG A 78 16.37 3.81 -3.26
N ILE A 79 15.65 4.15 -2.20
CA ILE A 79 14.53 3.38 -1.63
C ILE A 79 13.31 4.26 -1.80
N ARG A 80 12.49 3.97 -2.82
CA ARG A 80 11.37 4.82 -3.22
C ARG A 80 10.08 4.40 -2.53
N PRO A 81 9.19 5.35 -2.18
CA PRO A 81 7.80 5.04 -1.91
C PRO A 81 7.19 4.23 -3.07
N SER A 82 6.29 3.29 -2.77
CA SER A 82 5.71 2.40 -3.80
C SER A 82 5.07 3.17 -4.95
N VAL A 83 4.33 4.23 -4.66
CA VAL A 83 3.66 5.07 -5.67
C VAL A 83 4.66 5.77 -6.61
N ASP A 84 5.79 6.30 -6.09
CA ASP A 84 6.84 6.91 -6.92
C ASP A 84 7.52 5.87 -7.82
N ALA A 85 7.85 4.70 -7.25
CA ALA A 85 8.47 3.61 -8.01
C ALA A 85 7.55 3.11 -9.13
N LEU A 86 6.27 2.89 -8.82
CA LEU A 86 5.28 2.38 -9.76
C LEU A 86 4.92 3.41 -10.82
N GLY A 87 4.71 4.69 -10.44
CA GLY A 87 4.42 5.79 -11.36
C GLY A 87 5.53 6.03 -12.38
N ARG A 88 6.79 6.04 -11.92
CA ARG A 88 7.97 6.14 -12.81
C ARG A 88 8.09 4.97 -13.78
N ARG A 89 7.84 3.76 -13.28
CA ARG A 89 7.83 2.58 -14.14
C ARG A 89 6.75 2.69 -15.21
N PHE A 90 5.55 3.10 -14.83
CA PHE A 90 4.43 3.26 -15.73
C PHE A 90 4.71 4.34 -16.79
N ALA A 91 5.14 5.53 -16.39
CA ALA A 91 5.50 6.60 -17.32
C ALA A 91 6.57 6.16 -18.34
N LYS A 92 7.53 5.32 -17.91
CA LYS A 92 8.62 4.83 -18.78
C LYS A 92 8.19 3.70 -19.72
N LYS A 93 7.31 2.79 -19.24
CA LYS A 93 6.96 1.55 -19.97
C LYS A 93 5.65 1.66 -20.75
N GLY A 94 4.79 2.63 -20.41
CA GLY A 94 3.46 2.75 -20.96
C GLY A 94 2.45 1.73 -20.42
N THR A 95 2.91 0.77 -19.59
CA THR A 95 2.07 -0.29 -19.03
C THR A 95 2.41 -0.55 -17.56
N LEU A 96 1.39 -0.86 -16.77
CA LEU A 96 1.55 -1.37 -15.41
C LEU A 96 1.89 -2.88 -15.43
N PRO A 97 2.62 -3.38 -14.41
CA PRO A 97 2.83 -4.82 -14.29
C PRO A 97 1.48 -5.55 -14.14
N ARG A 98 1.41 -6.77 -14.63
CA ARG A 98 0.30 -7.70 -14.39
C ARG A 98 0.80 -8.77 -13.44
N VAL A 99 0.17 -8.90 -12.28
CA VAL A 99 0.56 -9.85 -11.22
C VAL A 99 -0.57 -10.84 -10.96
N ASN A 100 -1.64 -10.36 -10.37
CA ASN A 100 -2.93 -11.02 -10.21
C ASN A 100 -4.01 -9.94 -10.07
N PRO A 101 -5.30 -10.26 -10.25
CA PRO A 101 -6.35 -9.24 -10.32
C PRO A 101 -6.41 -8.32 -9.09
N ALA A 102 -6.22 -8.87 -7.88
CA ALA A 102 -6.26 -8.09 -6.65
C ALA A 102 -5.09 -7.08 -6.55
N VAL A 103 -3.87 -7.53 -6.89
CA VAL A 103 -2.67 -6.67 -6.94
C VAL A 103 -2.80 -5.63 -8.04
N ASP A 104 -3.31 -6.02 -9.18
CA ASP A 104 -3.51 -5.14 -10.33
C ASP A 104 -4.53 -4.04 -10.01
N SER A 105 -5.58 -4.35 -9.24
CA SER A 105 -6.59 -3.39 -8.79
C SER A 105 -5.98 -2.28 -7.92
N TYR A 106 -5.27 -2.64 -6.84
CA TYR A 106 -4.70 -1.59 -5.99
C TYR A 106 -3.54 -0.85 -6.66
N ASN A 107 -2.80 -1.47 -7.57
CA ASN A 107 -1.78 -0.79 -8.37
C ASN A 107 -2.39 0.27 -9.31
N ALA A 108 -3.51 -0.06 -9.98
CA ALA A 108 -4.24 0.88 -10.82
C ALA A 108 -4.72 2.09 -10.00
N VAL A 109 -5.36 1.84 -8.85
CA VAL A 109 -5.86 2.87 -7.94
C VAL A 109 -4.72 3.72 -7.36
N SER A 110 -3.63 3.08 -6.91
CA SER A 110 -2.43 3.75 -6.39
C SER A 110 -1.89 4.78 -7.39
N VAL A 111 -1.66 4.35 -8.62
CA VAL A 111 -1.07 5.22 -9.66
C VAL A 111 -2.05 6.31 -10.09
N HIS A 112 -3.34 5.95 -10.26
CA HIS A 112 -4.37 6.91 -10.67
C HIS A 112 -4.51 8.07 -9.67
N HIS A 113 -4.56 7.74 -8.37
CA HIS A 113 -4.75 8.72 -7.31
C HIS A 113 -3.44 9.31 -6.76
N GLY A 114 -2.27 8.79 -7.15
CA GLY A 114 -0.97 9.25 -6.66
C GLY A 114 -0.76 8.98 -5.16
N LEU A 115 -1.29 7.86 -4.65
CA LEU A 115 -1.20 7.45 -3.25
C LEU A 115 -0.49 6.11 -3.12
N PRO A 116 0.42 5.92 -2.14
CA PRO A 116 0.97 4.60 -1.86
C PRO A 116 -0.13 3.59 -1.54
N ALA A 117 0.05 2.37 -2.04
CA ALA A 117 -0.80 1.24 -1.72
C ALA A 117 0.03 -0.02 -1.52
N GLY A 118 -0.44 -0.89 -0.62
CA GLY A 118 0.07 -2.21 -0.35
C GLY A 118 -1.07 -3.14 0.07
N ALA A 119 -0.80 -4.44 0.20
CA ALA A 119 -1.82 -5.39 0.62
C ALA A 119 -1.22 -6.59 1.36
N PHE A 120 -1.99 -7.13 2.31
CA PHE A 120 -1.60 -8.28 3.11
C PHE A 120 -2.68 -9.36 3.08
N ASP A 121 -2.27 -10.59 2.78
CA ASP A 121 -3.09 -11.77 3.00
C ASP A 121 -3.18 -12.05 4.51
N LEU A 122 -4.37 -11.83 5.09
CA LEU A 122 -4.60 -11.94 6.51
C LEU A 122 -4.47 -13.39 7.03
N ALA A 123 -4.52 -14.39 6.15
CA ALA A 123 -4.23 -15.78 6.55
C ALA A 123 -2.76 -15.97 6.97
N HIS A 124 -1.88 -15.07 6.56
CA HIS A 124 -0.46 -15.10 6.84
C HIS A 124 0.01 -13.97 7.79
N VAL A 125 -0.90 -13.19 8.35
CA VAL A 125 -0.63 -12.20 9.40
C VAL A 125 -0.82 -12.85 10.77
N ALA A 126 0.14 -12.66 11.67
CA ALA A 126 0.14 -13.26 13.00
C ALA A 126 -0.16 -12.23 14.09
N GLY A 127 -1.38 -12.22 14.59
CA GLY A 127 -1.81 -11.30 15.64
C GLY A 127 -2.09 -9.89 15.11
N ASP A 128 -1.71 -8.87 15.89
CA ASP A 128 -1.92 -7.46 15.56
C ASP A 128 -0.77 -6.91 14.70
N VAL A 129 -1.04 -5.85 13.96
CA VAL A 129 -0.07 -5.14 13.10
C VAL A 129 0.21 -3.76 13.67
N ASP A 130 1.47 -3.49 14.00
CA ASP A 130 1.95 -2.20 14.46
C ASP A 130 2.69 -1.47 13.33
N ILE A 131 2.29 -0.22 13.08
CA ILE A 131 3.07 0.71 12.26
C ILE A 131 4.00 1.45 13.22
N ARG A 132 5.29 1.11 13.20
CA ARG A 132 6.27 1.56 14.19
C ARG A 132 7.65 1.78 13.62
N TYR A 133 8.51 2.41 14.39
CA TYR A 133 9.94 2.41 14.09
C TYR A 133 10.54 1.03 14.32
N ALA A 134 11.43 0.61 13.41
CA ALA A 134 12.24 -0.58 13.54
C ALA A 134 13.37 -0.34 14.57
N ASP A 135 13.72 -1.37 15.33
CA ASP A 135 14.90 -1.35 16.22
C ASP A 135 16.19 -1.76 15.51
N GLY A 136 16.10 -2.33 14.33
CA GLY A 136 17.22 -2.76 13.49
C GLY A 136 17.64 -4.21 13.73
N SER A 137 16.84 -5.00 14.42
CA SER A 137 17.07 -6.43 14.62
C SER A 137 16.08 -7.30 13.84
N GLU A 138 15.02 -6.70 13.28
CA GLU A 138 13.96 -7.45 12.63
C GLU A 138 14.41 -8.02 11.29
N GLU A 139 14.15 -9.30 11.09
CA GLU A 139 14.35 -9.98 9.83
C GLU A 139 13.20 -9.66 8.84
N PHE A 140 13.57 -9.59 7.57
CA PHE A 140 12.65 -9.33 6.48
C PHE A 140 13.02 -10.15 5.25
N THR A 141 12.07 -10.90 4.73
CA THR A 141 12.21 -11.61 3.47
C THR A 141 11.45 -10.85 2.38
N PRO A 142 12.15 -10.23 1.42
CA PRO A 142 11.52 -9.39 0.41
C PRO A 142 10.56 -10.16 -0.51
N LEU A 143 9.50 -9.51 -0.94
CA LEU A 143 8.57 -10.05 -1.94
C LEU A 143 9.32 -10.47 -3.21
N GLY A 144 9.10 -11.71 -3.63
CA GLY A 144 9.74 -12.31 -4.82
C GLY A 144 11.13 -12.88 -4.56
N GLU A 145 11.67 -12.78 -3.33
CA GLU A 145 13.01 -13.28 -2.96
C GLU A 145 12.93 -14.17 -1.71
N PRO A 146 12.28 -15.37 -1.80
CA PRO A 146 11.98 -16.20 -0.62
C PRO A 146 13.24 -16.70 0.12
N ASP A 147 14.38 -16.76 -0.55
CA ASP A 147 15.66 -17.25 0.01
C ASP A 147 16.55 -16.10 0.52
N THR A 148 16.07 -14.85 0.44
CA THR A 148 16.82 -13.67 0.88
C THR A 148 16.32 -13.24 2.25
N VAL A 149 17.24 -12.99 3.18
CA VAL A 149 16.94 -12.36 4.46
C VAL A 149 17.69 -11.04 4.57
N GLU A 150 16.97 -9.98 4.76
CA GLU A 150 17.49 -8.65 5.06
C GLU A 150 17.22 -8.31 6.53
N ILE A 151 18.04 -7.44 7.10
CA ILE A 151 17.80 -6.88 8.43
C ILE A 151 17.31 -5.43 8.26
N THR A 152 16.32 -5.04 9.04
CA THR A 152 15.84 -3.66 9.10
C THR A 152 16.95 -2.71 9.54
N LYS A 153 16.75 -1.42 9.27
CA LYS A 153 17.64 -0.38 9.81
C LYS A 153 16.97 0.27 11.02
N PRO A 154 17.72 0.54 12.10
CA PRO A 154 17.16 1.28 13.22
C PRO A 154 16.55 2.60 12.77
N GLY A 155 15.31 2.85 13.17
CA GLY A 155 14.60 4.09 12.88
C GLY A 155 13.82 4.13 11.55
N GLU A 156 13.94 3.13 10.66
CA GLU A 156 13.01 3.05 9.53
C GLU A 156 11.60 2.71 10.05
N ILE A 157 10.56 3.19 9.35
CA ILE A 157 9.18 2.84 9.71
C ILE A 157 8.80 1.55 8.99
N ILE A 158 8.18 0.64 9.74
CA ILE A 158 7.77 -0.67 9.27
C ILE A 158 6.31 -0.95 9.66
N TYR A 159 5.66 -1.83 8.90
CA TYR A 159 4.52 -2.60 9.38
C TYR A 159 5.05 -3.93 9.91
N ALA A 160 4.68 -4.29 11.12
CA ALA A 160 5.14 -5.53 11.74
C ALA A 160 4.04 -6.18 12.57
N ASP A 161 3.96 -7.51 12.48
CA ASP A 161 3.16 -8.35 13.36
C ASP A 161 4.03 -9.09 14.39
N THR A 162 3.47 -10.05 15.11
CA THR A 162 4.21 -10.82 16.13
C THR A 162 5.27 -11.75 15.54
N THR A 163 5.23 -12.03 14.23
CA THR A 163 6.18 -12.92 13.54
C THR A 163 7.33 -12.15 12.89
N GLY A 164 7.09 -10.90 12.47
CA GLY A 164 8.12 -10.09 11.81
C GLY A 164 7.56 -8.98 10.94
N VAL A 165 8.41 -8.46 10.07
CA VAL A 165 8.10 -7.31 9.22
C VAL A 165 7.18 -7.71 8.06
N LEU A 166 6.14 -6.90 7.82
CA LEU A 166 5.24 -7.00 6.68
C LEU A 166 5.66 -6.06 5.54
N THR A 167 6.09 -4.83 5.90
CA THR A 167 6.52 -3.82 4.91
C THR A 167 7.68 -3.02 5.48
N ARG A 168 8.72 -2.78 4.66
CA ARG A 168 9.88 -1.95 5.01
C ARG A 168 9.73 -0.53 4.49
N HIS A 169 10.42 0.40 5.19
CA HIS A 169 10.47 1.82 4.87
C HIS A 169 9.06 2.40 4.63
N TRP A 170 8.13 2.07 5.53
CA TRP A 170 6.71 2.43 5.52
C TRP A 170 5.91 1.75 4.41
N ASN A 171 6.19 2.05 3.13
CA ASN A 171 5.47 1.52 1.98
C ASN A 171 6.37 1.27 0.76
N HIS A 172 7.63 0.90 1.03
CA HIS A 172 8.57 0.63 -0.06
C HIS A 172 8.41 -0.76 -0.65
N ARG A 173 8.40 -1.79 0.21
CA ARG A 173 8.41 -3.19 -0.23
C ARG A 173 7.78 -4.10 0.80
N ASP A 174 6.85 -4.94 0.34
CA ASP A 174 6.15 -5.92 1.16
C ASP A 174 6.94 -7.21 1.35
N ALA A 175 6.62 -7.95 2.41
CA ALA A 175 7.22 -9.23 2.71
C ALA A 175 6.68 -10.35 1.81
N HIS A 176 7.54 -11.34 1.55
CA HIS A 176 7.16 -12.53 0.80
C HIS A 176 6.05 -13.34 1.50
N ARG A 177 6.09 -13.38 2.84
CA ARG A 177 5.16 -14.17 3.67
C ARG A 177 3.71 -13.75 3.50
N THR A 178 3.43 -12.46 3.56
CA THR A 178 2.07 -11.90 3.57
C THR A 178 1.58 -11.44 2.20
N ARG A 179 2.27 -11.87 1.14
CA ARG A 179 1.93 -11.49 -0.24
C ARG A 179 0.54 -11.97 -0.62
N VAL A 180 -0.16 -11.14 -1.35
CA VAL A 180 -1.46 -11.50 -1.95
C VAL A 180 -1.22 -12.34 -3.21
N THR A 181 -1.89 -13.47 -3.28
CA THR A 181 -1.88 -14.42 -4.39
C THR A 181 -3.29 -14.62 -4.94
N GLU A 182 -3.43 -15.38 -6.01
CA GLU A 182 -4.73 -15.76 -6.56
C GLU A 182 -5.56 -16.65 -5.59
N ASP A 183 -4.90 -17.26 -4.60
CA ASP A 183 -5.52 -18.10 -3.57
C ASP A 183 -5.89 -17.32 -2.30
N SER A 184 -5.50 -16.06 -2.20
CA SER A 184 -5.82 -15.23 -1.04
C SER A 184 -7.32 -14.93 -1.01
N THR A 185 -7.98 -15.31 0.09
CA THR A 185 -9.43 -15.15 0.26
C THR A 185 -9.80 -14.07 1.27
N HIS A 186 -8.86 -13.65 2.12
CA HIS A 186 -9.08 -12.64 3.14
C HIS A 186 -7.91 -11.66 3.12
N VAL A 187 -8.13 -10.49 2.55
CA VAL A 187 -7.08 -9.51 2.25
C VAL A 187 -7.43 -8.16 2.83
N VAL A 188 -6.43 -7.46 3.36
CA VAL A 188 -6.50 -6.04 3.67
C VAL A 188 -5.57 -5.27 2.74
N PHE A 189 -6.10 -4.21 2.15
CA PHE A 189 -5.39 -3.25 1.30
C PHE A 189 -5.23 -1.95 2.08
N ALA A 190 -4.01 -1.42 2.14
CA ALA A 190 -3.71 -0.15 2.77
C ALA A 190 -3.44 0.91 1.69
N LEU A 191 -4.16 2.03 1.75
CA LEU A 191 -3.93 3.23 0.98
C LEU A 191 -3.55 4.35 1.95
N GLU A 192 -2.58 5.18 1.63
CA GLU A 192 -1.97 6.06 2.62
C GLU A 192 -1.81 7.50 2.16
N THR A 193 -2.02 8.44 3.08
CA THR A 193 -1.58 9.83 2.94
C THR A 193 -0.93 10.35 4.22
N LEU A 194 0.05 11.23 4.08
CA LEU A 194 0.68 11.95 5.19
C LEU A 194 -0.04 13.27 5.53
N HIS A 195 -0.96 13.70 4.69
CA HIS A 195 -1.65 15.00 4.80
C HIS A 195 -3.16 14.83 4.63
N ALA A 196 -3.82 14.21 5.64
CA ALA A 196 -5.26 13.99 5.63
C ALA A 196 -6.06 15.28 5.45
N THR A 197 -5.61 16.39 6.03
CA THR A 197 -6.23 17.71 5.89
C THR A 197 -6.27 18.18 4.44
N ARG A 198 -5.23 17.89 3.65
CA ARG A 198 -5.14 18.26 2.22
C ARG A 198 -5.71 17.18 1.30
N ASP A 199 -5.31 15.93 1.54
CA ASP A 199 -5.47 14.82 0.59
C ASP A 199 -6.52 13.78 1.05
N GLY A 200 -7.21 14.00 2.19
CA GLY A 200 -8.16 13.02 2.74
C GLY A 200 -9.29 12.68 1.79
N HIS A 201 -9.77 13.66 1.01
CA HIS A 201 -10.80 13.43 -0.01
C HIS A 201 -10.29 12.55 -1.17
N LEU A 202 -8.99 12.66 -1.53
CA LEU A 202 -8.37 11.78 -2.54
C LEU A 202 -8.21 10.36 -2.00
N LEU A 203 -7.83 10.24 -0.71
CA LEU A 203 -7.75 8.94 -0.06
C LEU A 203 -9.11 8.24 0.01
N GLU A 204 -10.16 8.98 0.35
CA GLU A 204 -11.52 8.45 0.36
C GLU A 204 -11.97 8.01 -1.04
N ALA A 205 -11.75 8.84 -2.05
CA ALA A 205 -12.06 8.50 -3.44
C ALA A 205 -11.29 7.25 -3.92
N ALA A 206 -10.01 7.14 -3.56
CA ALA A 206 -9.18 5.98 -3.87
C ALA A 206 -9.67 4.71 -3.17
N ALA A 207 -10.03 4.81 -1.89
CA ALA A 207 -10.56 3.68 -1.12
C ALA A 207 -11.89 3.17 -1.70
N LEU A 208 -12.80 4.08 -2.07
CA LEU A 208 -14.07 3.73 -2.71
C LEU A 208 -13.86 3.15 -4.12
N ALA A 209 -12.92 3.69 -4.89
CA ALA A 209 -12.58 3.14 -6.20
C ALA A 209 -12.02 1.71 -6.09
N LEU A 210 -11.14 1.46 -5.12
CA LEU A 210 -10.62 0.12 -4.86
C LEU A 210 -11.74 -0.82 -4.39
N GLN A 211 -12.56 -0.38 -3.44
CA GLN A 211 -13.71 -1.16 -2.98
C GLN A 211 -14.61 -1.56 -4.15
N GLY A 212 -14.93 -0.63 -5.05
CA GLY A 212 -15.74 -0.90 -6.25
C GLY A 212 -15.15 -1.97 -7.17
N LEU A 213 -13.82 -2.04 -7.31
CA LEU A 213 -13.14 -3.10 -8.07
C LEU A 213 -13.16 -4.46 -7.36
N LEU A 214 -13.24 -4.46 -6.03
CA LEU A 214 -13.25 -5.67 -5.22
C LEU A 214 -14.66 -6.26 -5.03
N ASP A 215 -15.69 -5.42 -4.99
CA ASP A 215 -17.07 -5.81 -4.61
C ASP A 215 -17.65 -6.94 -5.47
N ALA A 216 -17.37 -6.94 -6.77
CA ALA A 216 -17.85 -7.99 -7.68
C ALA A 216 -17.14 -9.34 -7.45
N HIS A 217 -15.99 -9.34 -6.77
CA HIS A 217 -15.08 -10.48 -6.67
C HIS A 217 -14.83 -10.93 -5.23
N ALA A 218 -15.55 -10.39 -4.26
CA ALA A 218 -15.51 -10.78 -2.85
C ALA A 218 -16.92 -11.00 -2.31
N GLU A 219 -17.05 -11.77 -1.24
CA GLU A 219 -18.34 -11.94 -0.54
C GLU A 219 -18.70 -10.67 0.25
N ARG A 220 -17.70 -9.99 0.77
CA ARG A 220 -17.87 -8.75 1.53
C ARG A 220 -16.63 -7.89 1.44
N THR A 221 -16.84 -6.59 1.30
CA THR A 221 -15.80 -5.58 1.43
C THR A 221 -16.20 -4.54 2.48
N ALA A 222 -15.22 -3.86 3.05
CA ALA A 222 -15.44 -2.74 3.97
C ALA A 222 -14.26 -1.77 3.91
N VAL A 223 -14.51 -0.50 4.23
CA VAL A 223 -13.49 0.55 4.33
C VAL A 223 -13.42 1.03 5.78
N HIS A 224 -12.22 1.05 6.31
CA HIS A 224 -11.91 1.55 7.65
C HIS A 224 -10.82 2.61 7.56
N TYR A 225 -10.76 3.52 8.54
CA TYR A 225 -9.75 4.58 8.56
C TYR A 225 -8.95 4.54 9.86
N LEU A 226 -7.64 4.43 9.73
CA LEU A 226 -6.65 4.45 10.80
C LEU A 226 -5.84 5.75 10.72
N GLY A 227 -5.63 6.40 11.86
CA GLY A 227 -4.83 7.64 11.93
C GLY A 227 -4.55 8.05 13.36
N PRO A 228 -3.66 9.03 13.60
CA PRO A 228 -3.42 9.60 14.92
C PRO A 228 -4.71 10.09 15.58
N GLY A 229 -4.88 9.79 16.87
CA GLY A 229 -6.09 10.15 17.62
C GLY A 229 -7.34 9.32 17.29
N ARG A 230 -7.28 8.37 16.38
CA ARG A 230 -8.34 7.40 16.10
C ARG A 230 -8.09 6.10 16.87
N LEU A 231 -9.17 5.35 17.12
CA LEU A 231 -9.04 4.01 17.69
C LEU A 231 -8.33 3.06 16.70
N PRO A 232 -7.62 2.04 17.20
CA PRO A 232 -7.13 0.94 16.39
C PRO A 232 -8.25 0.31 15.55
N VAL A 233 -7.93 -0.16 14.37
CA VAL A 233 -8.90 -0.78 13.45
C VAL A 233 -8.74 -2.30 13.50
N THR A 234 -9.81 -2.99 13.86
CA THR A 234 -9.88 -4.46 13.81
C THR A 234 -10.59 -4.91 12.53
N VAL A 235 -9.95 -5.81 11.80
CA VAL A 235 -10.40 -6.37 10.53
C VAL A 235 -10.49 -7.89 10.60
#